data_6e6efdd49d5d2625effb6fb0ceda145d
#
_entry.id   6e6efdd49d5d2625effb6fb0ceda145d
#
_cell.length_a   1.000
_cell.length_b   1.000
_cell.length_c   1.000
_cell.angle_alpha   90.00
_cell.angle_beta   90.00
_cell.angle_gamma   90.00
#
_symmetry.space_group_name_H-M   'P 1'
#
loop_
_entity.id
_entity.type
_entity.pdbx_description
1 polymer ?
#
loop_
_entity_poly.entity_id
_entity_poly.type
_entity_poly.pdbx_seq_one_letter_code
_entity_poly.pdbx_strand_id
1 'polypeptide(L)'
;MNDTFMKEKPIFPLLVSMALPMVISMLVNAPYNIVDSLFVAQISEDAMTALSLVYPVQNLINAIAIGFGVGINAQIALHLGAGEHKKANMAATHGLMLSLLHGVVITVVSILIMPTFLRMFTSDETVIRMGVTYSRIAFLFSTVIMATLAFEKIFQAVGRMRVTMVGLMAGSVCNIILDPMLIFGIGPFPKMGIAGAALATGIGQILTLTIYLFVYNTTEISVRVRRDCMTPNRKMDVSLYAIGIPAILNLALPSLLVSFLNSILAAYSQVYVVVLGIYYKLQTFLYLPANGIVQGMRPIIGYNYGAGEDTRVKKIYNLTLAMTGTIMAGGTVLCLVFAGPLMNVFSSNPETIAAGQTALRIICAGFIVSSLTVTGSGALEGLGKGTESLIISLVRYIIAMMPIAWVLCRLLGPTGVWHAFWITEAITAGISVFVYRKAVKRP
;
A
#
# COMPACT_ATOMS: atom_id res chain seq x y z
N MET A 1 23.41 -4.17 18.57
CA MET A 1 22.94 -2.76 18.46
C MET A 1 21.81 -2.55 19.44
N ASN A 2 21.80 -1.45 20.16
CA ASN A 2 20.83 -1.24 21.24
C ASN A 2 19.49 -0.79 20.63
N ASP A 3 18.44 -1.61 20.71
CA ASP A 3 17.09 -1.31 20.18
C ASP A 3 16.38 -0.23 21.00
N THR A 4 16.98 0.17 22.13
CA THR A 4 16.42 1.17 23.05
C THR A 4 16.30 2.55 22.41
N PHE A 5 16.95 2.81 21.25
CA PHE A 5 16.84 4.10 20.57
C PHE A 5 15.40 4.49 20.22
N MET A 6 14.51 3.50 19.98
CA MET A 6 13.09 3.76 19.73
C MET A 6 12.35 4.26 20.97
N LYS A 7 12.87 3.94 22.16
CA LYS A 7 12.34 4.38 23.45
C LYS A 7 13.03 5.65 23.96
N GLU A 8 14.32 5.83 23.68
CA GLU A 8 15.16 6.87 24.31
C GLU A 8 15.22 8.17 23.50
N LYS A 9 15.27 8.08 22.15
CA LYS A 9 15.41 9.27 21.30
C LYS A 9 14.21 10.22 21.40
N PRO A 10 14.42 11.55 21.26
CA PRO A 10 13.32 12.49 21.12
C PRO A 10 12.37 12.08 19.99
N ILE A 11 11.06 12.21 20.22
CA ILE A 11 10.04 11.63 19.32
C ILE A 11 10.08 12.24 17.93
N PHE A 12 10.21 13.56 17.80
CA PHE A 12 10.19 14.23 16.51
C PHE A 12 11.35 13.79 15.60
N PRO A 13 12.63 13.88 16.00
CA PRO A 13 13.74 13.38 15.19
C PRO A 13 13.65 11.88 14.90
N LEU A 14 13.15 11.09 15.86
CA LEU A 14 12.94 9.66 15.66
C LEU A 14 11.92 9.41 14.56
N LEU A 15 10.74 10.02 14.65
CA LEU A 15 9.67 9.86 13.66
C LEU A 15 10.13 10.32 12.27
N VAL A 16 10.79 11.47 12.17
CA VAL A 16 11.31 11.95 10.87
C VAL A 16 12.35 10.99 10.31
N SER A 17 13.27 10.47 11.13
CA SER A 17 14.30 9.52 10.67
C SER A 17 13.72 8.20 10.14
N MET A 18 12.53 7.82 10.60
CA MET A 18 11.83 6.63 10.17
C MET A 18 10.87 6.91 9.00
N ALA A 19 10.19 8.03 9.03
CA ALA A 19 9.19 8.40 8.02
C ALA A 19 9.81 8.89 6.71
N LEU A 20 10.84 9.74 6.77
CA LEU A 20 11.43 10.35 5.59
C LEU A 20 11.93 9.33 4.55
N PRO A 21 12.67 8.25 4.94
CA PRO A 21 13.04 7.21 3.98
C PRO A 21 11.83 6.56 3.31
N MET A 22 10.73 6.35 4.05
CA MET A 22 9.53 5.74 3.49
C MET A 22 8.79 6.67 2.54
N VAL A 23 8.70 7.96 2.87
CA VAL A 23 8.15 8.99 1.97
C VAL A 23 8.94 9.05 0.67
N ILE A 24 10.27 9.09 0.75
CA ILE A 24 11.14 9.12 -0.44
C ILE A 24 10.93 7.86 -1.29
N SER A 25 10.91 6.66 -0.66
CA SER A 25 10.67 5.40 -1.37
C SER A 25 9.35 5.41 -2.13
N MET A 26 8.28 5.90 -1.49
CA MET A 26 6.95 5.98 -2.11
C MET A 26 6.91 6.98 -3.25
N LEU A 27 7.57 8.14 -3.09
CA LEU A 27 7.65 9.16 -4.14
C LEU A 27 8.45 8.69 -5.36
N VAL A 28 9.43 7.80 -5.18
CA VAL A 28 10.19 7.20 -6.30
C VAL A 28 9.41 6.05 -6.93
N ASN A 29 8.68 5.27 -6.13
CA ASN A 29 7.93 4.12 -6.62
C ASN A 29 6.67 4.50 -7.43
N ALA A 30 6.05 5.66 -7.16
CA ALA A 30 4.86 6.10 -7.89
C ALA A 30 5.16 6.44 -9.38
N PRO A 31 6.19 7.23 -9.73
CA PRO A 31 6.60 7.44 -11.13
C PRO A 31 7.04 6.15 -11.83
N TYR A 32 7.71 5.23 -11.13
CA TYR A 32 8.13 3.95 -11.69
C TYR A 32 6.95 3.19 -12.32
N ASN A 33 5.84 3.04 -11.59
CA ASN A 33 4.64 2.35 -12.12
C ASN A 33 4.05 3.04 -13.36
N ILE A 34 4.18 4.38 -13.46
CA ILE A 34 3.73 5.13 -14.63
C ILE A 34 4.67 4.87 -15.82
N VAL A 35 5.98 4.90 -15.59
CA VAL A 35 7.00 4.70 -16.63
C VAL A 35 6.92 3.27 -17.21
N ASP A 36 6.76 2.25 -16.36
CA ASP A 36 6.54 0.87 -16.79
C ASP A 36 5.31 0.74 -17.71
N SER A 37 4.19 1.33 -17.28
CA SER A 37 2.97 1.34 -18.10
C SER A 37 3.14 2.09 -19.44
N LEU A 38 3.92 3.19 -19.46
CA LEU A 38 4.21 3.93 -20.68
C LEU A 38 5.04 3.11 -21.67
N PHE A 39 6.03 2.35 -21.21
CA PHE A 39 6.79 1.46 -22.09
C PHE A 39 5.94 0.33 -22.65
N VAL A 40 5.06 -0.27 -21.83
CA VAL A 40 4.13 -1.30 -22.32
C VAL A 40 3.14 -0.72 -23.34
N ALA A 41 2.64 0.49 -23.15
CA ALA A 41 1.75 1.16 -24.11
C ALA A 41 2.42 1.41 -25.48
N GLN A 42 3.76 1.54 -25.52
CA GLN A 42 4.50 1.69 -26.78
C GLN A 42 4.67 0.37 -27.53
N ILE A 43 4.36 -0.78 -26.94
CA ILE A 43 4.42 -2.08 -27.64
C ILE A 43 3.21 -2.19 -28.60
N SER A 44 2.00 -2.09 -28.06
CA SER A 44 0.72 -2.10 -28.77
C SER A 44 -0.44 -1.80 -27.84
N GLU A 45 -1.61 -1.47 -28.39
CA GLU A 45 -2.85 -1.34 -27.61
C GLU A 45 -3.27 -2.67 -26.96
N ASP A 46 -3.04 -3.80 -27.65
CA ASP A 46 -3.32 -5.14 -27.14
C ASP A 46 -2.46 -5.46 -25.91
N ALA A 47 -1.17 -5.06 -25.91
CA ALA A 47 -0.28 -5.24 -24.78
C ALA A 47 -0.75 -4.43 -23.57
N MET A 48 -1.18 -3.20 -23.78
CA MET A 48 -1.71 -2.35 -22.70
C MET A 48 -3.05 -2.90 -22.16
N THR A 49 -3.90 -3.41 -23.04
CA THR A 49 -5.15 -4.08 -22.65
C THR A 49 -4.86 -5.34 -21.84
N ALA A 50 -3.92 -6.16 -22.28
CA ALA A 50 -3.48 -7.36 -21.57
C ALA A 50 -2.95 -7.03 -20.16
N LEU A 51 -2.07 -6.02 -20.05
CA LEU A 51 -1.55 -5.55 -18.75
C LEU A 51 -2.68 -5.07 -17.82
N SER A 52 -3.62 -4.31 -18.35
CA SER A 52 -4.76 -3.79 -17.59
C SER A 52 -5.66 -4.91 -17.05
N LEU A 53 -5.85 -5.99 -17.81
CA LEU A 53 -6.62 -7.17 -17.37
C LEU A 53 -5.86 -8.02 -16.33
N VAL A 54 -4.53 -8.06 -16.39
CA VAL A 54 -3.70 -8.78 -15.40
C VAL A 54 -3.56 -8.00 -14.09
N TYR A 55 -3.60 -6.67 -14.15
CA TYR A 55 -3.35 -5.77 -13.02
C TYR A 55 -4.16 -6.07 -11.75
N PRO A 56 -5.47 -6.41 -11.79
CA PRO A 56 -6.23 -6.73 -10.58
C PRO A 56 -5.65 -7.91 -9.79
N VAL A 57 -5.19 -8.95 -10.49
CA VAL A 57 -4.56 -10.13 -9.86
C VAL A 57 -3.19 -9.76 -9.28
N GLN A 58 -2.40 -8.98 -10.00
CA GLN A 58 -1.12 -8.48 -9.52
C GLN A 58 -1.29 -7.59 -8.26
N ASN A 59 -2.31 -6.74 -8.26
CA ASN A 59 -2.63 -5.90 -7.10
C ASN A 59 -3.08 -6.73 -5.89
N LEU A 60 -3.83 -7.81 -6.10
CA LEU A 60 -4.19 -8.74 -5.04
C LEU A 60 -2.96 -9.44 -4.43
N ILE A 61 -2.01 -9.86 -5.26
CA ILE A 61 -0.74 -10.45 -4.81
C ILE A 61 0.02 -9.45 -3.92
N ASN A 62 0.13 -8.20 -4.38
CA ASN A 62 0.78 -7.13 -3.62
C ASN A 62 0.03 -6.83 -2.30
N ALA A 63 -1.30 -6.82 -2.32
CA ALA A 63 -2.11 -6.60 -1.12
C ALA A 63 -1.88 -7.70 -0.07
N ILE A 64 -1.81 -8.97 -0.50
CA ILE A 64 -1.52 -10.10 0.39
C ILE A 64 -0.11 -9.96 0.97
N ALA A 65 0.89 -9.63 0.14
CA ALA A 65 2.27 -9.49 0.58
C ALA A 65 2.46 -8.33 1.56
N ILE A 66 1.93 -7.14 1.24
CA ILE A 66 2.01 -5.95 2.09
C ILE A 66 1.23 -6.16 3.39
N GLY A 67 -0.01 -6.63 3.28
CA GLY A 67 -0.89 -6.79 4.43
C GLY A 67 -0.38 -7.82 5.43
N PHE A 68 0.08 -8.99 4.97
CA PHE A 68 0.71 -9.98 5.83
C PHE A 68 2.01 -9.44 6.45
N GLY A 69 2.78 -8.68 5.67
CA GLY A 69 3.98 -7.99 6.13
C GLY A 69 3.72 -6.98 7.27
N VAL A 70 2.56 -6.31 7.29
CA VAL A 70 2.15 -5.45 8.42
C VAL A 70 2.05 -6.26 9.71
N GLY A 71 1.51 -7.49 9.65
CA GLY A 71 1.48 -8.41 10.78
C GLY A 71 2.87 -8.76 11.29
N ILE A 72 3.80 -9.06 10.39
CA ILE A 72 5.21 -9.33 10.73
C ILE A 72 5.83 -8.13 11.45
N ASN A 73 5.69 -6.94 10.88
CA ASN A 73 6.24 -5.70 11.44
C ASN A 73 5.71 -5.44 12.85
N ALA A 74 4.40 -5.51 13.03
CA ALA A 74 3.75 -5.23 14.31
C ALA A 74 4.17 -6.23 15.40
N GLN A 75 4.15 -7.54 15.10
CA GLN A 75 4.54 -8.57 16.07
C GLN A 75 6.01 -8.45 16.50
N ILE A 76 6.90 -8.21 15.54
CA ILE A 76 8.33 -7.99 15.86
C ILE A 76 8.49 -6.76 16.75
N ALA A 77 7.90 -5.62 16.37
CA ALA A 77 8.05 -4.37 17.12
C ALA A 77 7.49 -4.48 18.55
N LEU A 78 6.33 -5.10 18.73
CA LEU A 78 5.71 -5.34 20.03
C LEU A 78 6.59 -6.21 20.94
N HIS A 79 7.09 -7.34 20.43
CA HIS A 79 7.92 -8.25 21.22
C HIS A 79 9.31 -7.66 21.53
N LEU A 80 9.91 -6.89 20.59
CA LEU A 80 11.15 -6.16 20.86
C LEU A 80 10.95 -5.13 21.97
N GLY A 81 9.87 -4.34 21.90
CA GLY A 81 9.53 -3.39 22.94
C GLY A 81 9.33 -4.03 24.31
N ALA A 82 8.72 -5.20 24.36
CA ALA A 82 8.53 -5.99 25.58
C ALA A 82 9.82 -6.65 26.10
N GLY A 83 10.95 -6.55 25.37
CA GLY A 83 12.19 -7.27 25.71
C GLY A 83 12.17 -8.76 25.39
N GLU A 84 11.17 -9.23 24.68
CA GLU A 84 10.95 -10.64 24.35
C GLU A 84 11.65 -11.06 23.04
N HIS A 85 12.98 -10.93 22.98
CA HIS A 85 13.76 -11.17 21.75
C HIS A 85 13.51 -12.55 21.10
N LYS A 86 13.30 -13.59 21.89
CA LYS A 86 12.98 -14.92 21.36
C LYS A 86 11.66 -14.93 20.58
N LYS A 87 10.62 -14.26 21.10
CA LYS A 87 9.34 -14.15 20.40
C LYS A 87 9.44 -13.23 19.18
N ALA A 88 10.26 -12.17 19.21
CA ALA A 88 10.53 -11.33 18.05
C ALA A 88 11.23 -12.13 16.93
N ASN A 89 12.23 -12.97 17.27
CA ASN A 89 12.86 -13.88 16.31
C ASN A 89 11.86 -14.92 15.77
N MET A 90 10.97 -15.44 16.61
CA MET A 90 9.91 -16.37 16.20
C MET A 90 8.94 -15.67 15.23
N ALA A 91 8.51 -14.44 15.49
CA ALA A 91 7.64 -13.68 14.59
C ALA A 91 8.30 -13.43 13.22
N ALA A 92 9.61 -13.12 13.19
CA ALA A 92 10.35 -12.98 11.95
C ALA A 92 10.49 -14.30 11.20
N THR A 93 10.79 -15.40 11.90
CA THR A 93 10.98 -16.72 11.31
C THR A 93 9.69 -17.28 10.73
N HIS A 94 8.61 -17.30 11.51
CA HIS A 94 7.28 -17.72 11.06
C HIS A 94 6.74 -16.81 9.97
N GLY A 95 6.92 -15.49 10.14
CA GLY A 95 6.55 -14.50 9.15
C GLY A 95 7.19 -14.76 7.78
N LEU A 96 8.50 -15.03 7.74
CA LEU A 96 9.20 -15.38 6.50
C LEU A 96 8.74 -16.72 5.93
N MET A 97 8.61 -17.76 6.78
CA MET A 97 8.17 -19.09 6.33
C MET A 97 6.78 -19.06 5.72
N LEU A 98 5.82 -18.39 6.38
CA LEU A 98 4.46 -18.24 5.87
C LEU A 98 4.42 -17.36 4.62
N SER A 99 5.23 -16.29 4.53
CA SER A 99 5.35 -15.49 3.33
C SER A 99 5.85 -16.32 2.14
N LEU A 100 6.86 -17.16 2.32
CA LEU A 100 7.35 -18.05 1.27
C LEU A 100 6.27 -19.07 0.86
N LEU A 101 5.55 -19.65 1.83
CA LEU A 101 4.43 -20.55 1.56
C LEU A 101 3.33 -19.85 0.74
N HIS A 102 2.92 -18.65 1.15
CA HIS A 102 1.97 -17.85 0.37
C HIS A 102 2.49 -17.57 -1.04
N GLY A 103 3.77 -17.22 -1.17
CA GLY A 103 4.40 -16.97 -2.46
C GLY A 103 4.30 -18.17 -3.40
N VAL A 104 4.61 -19.37 -2.93
CA VAL A 104 4.50 -20.61 -3.71
C VAL A 104 3.04 -20.88 -4.08
N VAL A 105 2.12 -20.83 -3.11
CA VAL A 105 0.69 -21.08 -3.36
C VAL A 105 0.14 -20.08 -4.38
N ILE A 106 0.43 -18.79 -4.20
CA ILE A 106 -0.04 -17.73 -5.09
C ILE A 106 0.57 -17.91 -6.50
N THR A 107 1.85 -18.22 -6.61
CA THR A 107 2.49 -18.51 -7.91
C THR A 107 1.72 -19.60 -8.66
N VAL A 108 1.49 -20.75 -8.02
CA VAL A 108 0.79 -21.88 -8.66
C VAL A 108 -0.64 -21.50 -9.01
N VAL A 109 -1.39 -20.97 -8.05
CA VAL A 109 -2.82 -20.66 -8.23
C VAL A 109 -3.01 -19.59 -9.31
N SER A 110 -2.23 -18.50 -9.26
CA SER A 110 -2.36 -17.40 -10.23
C SER A 110 -2.01 -17.83 -11.63
N ILE A 111 -0.93 -18.61 -11.84
CA ILE A 111 -0.55 -19.12 -13.17
C ILE A 111 -1.64 -20.04 -13.75
N LEU A 112 -2.24 -20.91 -12.93
CA LEU A 112 -3.28 -21.83 -13.36
C LEU A 112 -4.61 -21.13 -13.70
N ILE A 113 -5.00 -20.13 -12.90
CA ILE A 113 -6.29 -19.44 -13.07
C ILE A 113 -6.24 -18.41 -14.20
N MET A 114 -5.09 -17.81 -14.47
CA MET A 114 -4.98 -16.65 -15.35
C MET A 114 -5.55 -16.84 -16.74
N PRO A 115 -5.35 -17.97 -17.46
CA PRO A 115 -5.95 -18.16 -18.79
C PRO A 115 -7.48 -18.13 -18.75
N THR A 116 -8.10 -18.77 -17.75
CA THR A 116 -9.56 -18.75 -17.57
C THR A 116 -10.05 -17.37 -17.17
N PHE A 117 -9.35 -16.70 -16.27
CA PHE A 117 -9.67 -15.35 -15.82
C PHE A 117 -9.69 -14.37 -16.97
N LEU A 118 -8.68 -14.35 -17.84
CA LEU A 118 -8.63 -13.45 -19.00
C LEU A 118 -9.78 -13.70 -19.98
N ARG A 119 -10.13 -14.96 -20.24
CA ARG A 119 -11.26 -15.33 -21.11
C ARG A 119 -12.62 -14.88 -20.60
N MET A 120 -12.75 -14.56 -19.31
CA MET A 120 -13.99 -13.97 -18.77
C MET A 120 -14.20 -12.51 -19.20
N PHE A 121 -13.12 -11.80 -19.60
CA PHE A 121 -13.15 -10.37 -19.92
C PHE A 121 -12.96 -10.06 -21.39
N THR A 122 -12.34 -10.95 -22.15
CA THR A 122 -12.08 -10.76 -23.58
C THR A 122 -12.10 -12.08 -24.35
N SER A 123 -12.52 -12.01 -25.61
CA SER A 123 -12.41 -13.11 -26.57
C SER A 123 -11.24 -12.93 -27.55
N ASP A 124 -10.48 -11.84 -27.44
CA ASP A 124 -9.32 -11.60 -28.30
C ASP A 124 -8.14 -12.49 -27.86
N GLU A 125 -7.84 -13.48 -28.72
CA GLU A 125 -6.77 -14.45 -28.46
C GLU A 125 -5.37 -13.80 -28.40
N THR A 126 -5.16 -12.64 -29.06
CA THR A 126 -3.88 -11.91 -28.98
C THR A 126 -3.70 -11.32 -27.59
N VAL A 127 -4.72 -10.64 -27.07
CA VAL A 127 -4.75 -10.07 -25.73
C VAL A 127 -4.59 -11.17 -24.66
N ILE A 128 -5.34 -12.29 -24.81
CA ILE A 128 -5.24 -13.43 -23.91
C ILE A 128 -3.83 -14.01 -23.91
N ARG A 129 -3.23 -14.25 -25.07
CA ARG A 129 -1.87 -14.78 -25.18
C ARG A 129 -0.83 -13.85 -24.55
N MET A 130 -0.92 -12.54 -24.80
CA MET A 130 -0.06 -11.54 -24.18
C MET A 130 -0.21 -11.50 -22.66
N GLY A 131 -1.45 -11.50 -22.16
CA GLY A 131 -1.75 -11.50 -20.73
C GLY A 131 -1.27 -12.78 -20.04
N VAL A 132 -1.43 -13.95 -20.64
CA VAL A 132 -0.90 -15.22 -20.13
C VAL A 132 0.62 -15.23 -20.13
N THR A 133 1.26 -14.70 -21.16
CA THR A 133 2.74 -14.62 -21.24
C THR A 133 3.29 -13.72 -20.14
N TYR A 134 2.71 -12.52 -20.01
CA TYR A 134 3.09 -11.58 -18.96
C TYR A 134 2.90 -12.17 -17.55
N SER A 135 1.70 -12.69 -17.29
CA SER A 135 1.33 -13.18 -15.96
C SER A 135 2.14 -14.42 -15.55
N ARG A 136 2.44 -15.33 -16.48
CA ARG A 136 3.30 -16.49 -16.19
C ARG A 136 4.68 -16.07 -15.71
N ILE A 137 5.29 -15.08 -16.37
CA ILE A 137 6.61 -14.58 -16.00
C ILE A 137 6.50 -13.78 -14.69
N ALA A 138 5.61 -12.78 -14.62
CA ALA A 138 5.48 -11.92 -13.46
C ALA A 138 5.15 -12.69 -12.17
N PHE A 139 4.27 -13.70 -12.26
CA PHE A 139 3.83 -14.45 -11.07
C PHE A 139 4.82 -15.54 -10.62
N LEU A 140 5.76 -15.96 -11.47
CA LEU A 140 6.91 -16.76 -11.03
C LEU A 140 7.73 -16.03 -9.95
N PHE A 141 7.75 -14.72 -9.99
CA PHE A 141 8.44 -13.90 -9.00
C PHE A 141 7.62 -13.63 -7.73
N SER A 142 6.37 -14.13 -7.61
CA SER A 142 5.55 -13.89 -6.42
C SER A 142 6.22 -14.38 -5.12
N THR A 143 6.93 -15.50 -5.16
CA THR A 143 7.71 -15.99 -4.00
C THR A 143 8.84 -15.02 -3.65
N VAL A 144 9.51 -14.45 -4.65
CA VAL A 144 10.56 -13.43 -4.45
C VAL A 144 9.96 -12.16 -3.86
N ILE A 145 8.82 -11.70 -4.37
CA ILE A 145 8.08 -10.53 -3.85
C ILE A 145 7.70 -10.74 -2.39
N MET A 146 7.15 -11.91 -2.05
CA MET A 146 6.78 -12.25 -0.67
C MET A 146 7.99 -12.26 0.27
N ALA A 147 9.12 -12.84 -0.15
CA ALA A 147 10.37 -12.81 0.61
C ALA A 147 10.91 -11.38 0.76
N THR A 148 10.92 -10.61 -0.31
CA THR A 148 11.36 -9.19 -0.31
C THR A 148 10.58 -8.38 0.71
N LEU A 149 9.24 -8.49 0.69
CA LEU A 149 8.39 -7.76 1.62
C LEU A 149 8.52 -8.25 3.06
N ALA A 150 8.73 -9.56 3.29
CA ALA A 150 9.01 -10.07 4.63
C ALA A 150 10.31 -9.46 5.21
N PHE A 151 11.41 -9.45 4.44
CA PHE A 151 12.65 -8.80 4.87
C PHE A 151 12.51 -7.28 5.03
N GLU A 152 11.78 -6.63 4.13
CA GLU A 152 11.44 -5.21 4.26
C GLU A 152 10.79 -4.93 5.62
N LYS A 153 9.79 -5.74 6.01
CA LYS A 153 9.06 -5.54 7.26
C LYS A 153 9.89 -5.89 8.49
N ILE A 154 10.80 -6.86 8.39
CA ILE A 154 11.79 -7.13 9.44
C ILE A 154 12.71 -5.91 9.62
N PHE A 155 13.27 -5.34 8.56
CA PHE A 155 14.10 -4.14 8.65
C PHE A 155 13.33 -2.92 9.19
N GLN A 156 12.09 -2.73 8.77
CA GLN A 156 11.23 -1.67 9.29
C GLN A 156 10.99 -1.84 10.79
N ALA A 157 10.68 -3.05 11.25
CA ALA A 157 10.40 -3.36 12.65
C ALA A 157 11.59 -3.09 13.58
N VAL A 158 12.82 -3.30 13.09
CA VAL A 158 14.05 -3.00 13.84
C VAL A 158 14.57 -1.57 13.59
N GLY A 159 13.78 -0.71 12.93
CA GLY A 159 14.12 0.70 12.71
C GLY A 159 15.14 0.98 11.60
N ARG A 160 15.40 0.03 10.72
CA ARG A 160 16.35 0.15 9.60
C ARG A 160 15.69 0.66 8.32
N MET A 161 14.89 1.74 8.40
CA MET A 161 14.14 2.29 7.26
C MET A 161 15.02 2.70 6.06
N ARG A 162 16.26 3.13 6.32
CA ARG A 162 17.20 3.45 5.23
C ARG A 162 17.54 2.24 4.37
N VAL A 163 17.63 1.05 4.97
CA VAL A 163 17.89 -0.19 4.21
C VAL A 163 16.71 -0.49 3.30
N THR A 164 15.50 -0.35 3.80
CA THR A 164 14.29 -0.57 2.98
C THR A 164 14.18 0.45 1.85
N MET A 165 14.50 1.71 2.12
CA MET A 165 14.55 2.75 1.08
C MET A 165 15.54 2.40 -0.03
N VAL A 166 16.79 2.08 0.34
CA VAL A 166 17.85 1.77 -0.65
C VAL A 166 17.46 0.56 -1.49
N GLY A 167 16.96 -0.51 -0.88
CA GLY A 167 16.55 -1.70 -1.60
C GLY A 167 15.41 -1.43 -2.59
N LEU A 168 14.34 -0.76 -2.13
CA LEU A 168 13.19 -0.41 -2.98
C LEU A 168 13.60 0.51 -4.14
N MET A 169 14.39 1.54 -3.87
CA MET A 169 14.86 2.47 -4.90
C MET A 169 15.76 1.76 -5.92
N ALA A 170 16.70 0.92 -5.47
CA ALA A 170 17.58 0.17 -6.36
C ALA A 170 16.78 -0.76 -7.29
N GLY A 171 15.78 -1.46 -6.75
CA GLY A 171 14.88 -2.32 -7.55
C GLY A 171 14.08 -1.54 -8.57
N SER A 172 13.49 -0.40 -8.16
CA SER A 172 12.70 0.46 -9.07
C SER A 172 13.56 1.09 -10.18
N VAL A 173 14.75 1.58 -9.84
CA VAL A 173 15.69 2.15 -10.83
C VAL A 173 16.19 1.07 -11.79
N CYS A 174 16.51 -0.12 -11.28
CA CYS A 174 16.91 -1.26 -12.11
C CYS A 174 15.79 -1.63 -13.11
N ASN A 175 14.55 -1.67 -12.67
CA ASN A 175 13.41 -1.96 -13.54
C ASN A 175 13.26 -0.88 -14.64
N ILE A 176 13.27 0.42 -14.29
CA ILE A 176 13.17 1.53 -15.26
C ILE A 176 14.25 1.43 -16.34
N ILE A 177 15.46 1.00 -15.97
CA ILE A 177 16.57 0.82 -16.93
C ILE A 177 16.35 -0.42 -17.79
N LEU A 178 15.93 -1.54 -17.19
CA LEU A 178 15.75 -2.80 -17.89
C LEU A 178 14.51 -2.86 -18.78
N ASP A 179 13.45 -2.12 -18.46
CA ASP A 179 12.22 -2.10 -19.24
C ASP A 179 12.49 -1.80 -20.73
N PRO A 180 13.09 -0.65 -21.13
CA PRO A 180 13.33 -0.38 -22.54
C PRO A 180 14.32 -1.36 -23.16
N MET A 181 15.30 -1.85 -22.37
CA MET A 181 16.30 -2.81 -22.88
C MET A 181 15.67 -4.15 -23.24
N LEU A 182 14.81 -4.69 -22.39
CA LEU A 182 14.16 -5.99 -22.60
C LEU A 182 12.91 -5.91 -23.49
N ILE A 183 12.14 -4.83 -23.38
CA ILE A 183 10.94 -4.64 -24.19
C ILE A 183 11.30 -4.45 -25.66
N PHE A 184 12.22 -3.53 -25.96
CA PHE A 184 12.54 -3.11 -27.33
C PHE A 184 13.78 -3.79 -27.90
N GLY A 185 14.57 -4.48 -27.07
CA GLY A 185 15.80 -5.14 -27.50
C GLY A 185 16.96 -4.17 -27.71
N ILE A 186 17.20 -3.27 -26.74
CA ILE A 186 18.29 -2.29 -26.81
C ILE A 186 19.57 -2.91 -26.28
N GLY A 187 20.67 -2.72 -27.00
CA GLY A 187 22.00 -3.25 -26.65
C GLY A 187 22.10 -4.75 -26.94
N PRO A 188 22.64 -5.56 -26.01
CA PRO A 188 22.85 -7.00 -26.20
C PRO A 188 21.59 -7.85 -25.98
N PHE A 189 20.47 -7.24 -25.62
CA PHE A 189 19.25 -7.96 -25.25
C PHE A 189 18.32 -8.20 -26.44
N PRO A 190 17.66 -9.38 -26.52
CA PRO A 190 16.66 -9.65 -27.54
C PRO A 190 15.38 -8.83 -27.26
N LYS A 191 14.64 -8.50 -28.31
CA LYS A 191 13.33 -7.87 -28.18
C LYS A 191 12.32 -8.88 -27.64
N MET A 192 11.85 -8.65 -26.39
CA MET A 192 10.95 -9.56 -25.68
C MET A 192 9.51 -9.03 -25.57
N GLY A 193 9.27 -7.75 -25.92
CA GLY A 193 7.94 -7.14 -25.78
C GLY A 193 7.40 -7.22 -24.36
N ILE A 194 6.13 -7.62 -24.20
CA ILE A 194 5.46 -7.69 -22.88
C ILE A 194 6.12 -8.69 -21.90
N ALA A 195 6.78 -9.73 -22.41
CA ALA A 195 7.55 -10.66 -21.61
C ALA A 195 8.76 -9.96 -20.97
N GLY A 196 9.36 -9.00 -21.70
CA GLY A 196 10.48 -8.17 -21.23
C GLY A 196 10.08 -7.30 -20.06
N ALA A 197 8.90 -6.67 -20.07
CA ALA A 197 8.37 -5.89 -18.97
C ALA A 197 8.19 -6.74 -17.69
N ALA A 198 7.58 -7.93 -17.82
CA ALA A 198 7.43 -8.86 -16.70
C ALA A 198 8.78 -9.31 -16.12
N LEU A 199 9.76 -9.58 -16.98
CA LEU A 199 11.10 -10.01 -16.58
C LEU A 199 11.87 -8.87 -15.89
N ALA A 200 11.82 -7.65 -16.41
CA ALA A 200 12.45 -6.47 -15.82
C ALA A 200 11.94 -6.22 -14.40
N THR A 201 10.62 -6.31 -14.21
CA THR A 201 10.00 -6.21 -12.87
C THR A 201 10.53 -7.30 -11.94
N GLY A 202 10.58 -8.56 -12.41
CA GLY A 202 11.12 -9.68 -11.64
C GLY A 202 12.58 -9.51 -11.25
N ILE A 203 13.43 -9.05 -12.17
CA ILE A 203 14.86 -8.77 -11.88
C ILE A 203 15.01 -7.66 -10.86
N GLY A 204 14.20 -6.58 -10.95
CA GLY A 204 14.17 -5.51 -9.95
C GLY A 204 13.86 -6.04 -8.55
N GLN A 205 12.90 -6.98 -8.42
CA GLN A 205 12.57 -7.62 -7.15
C GLN A 205 13.69 -8.53 -6.63
N ILE A 206 14.38 -9.27 -7.52
CA ILE A 206 15.56 -10.06 -7.13
C ILE A 206 16.67 -9.16 -6.63
N LEU A 207 16.95 -8.03 -7.29
CA LEU A 207 17.96 -7.08 -6.85
C LEU A 207 17.63 -6.53 -5.46
N THR A 208 16.38 -6.13 -5.24
CA THR A 208 15.91 -5.65 -3.92
C THR A 208 16.13 -6.72 -2.84
N LEU A 209 15.71 -7.96 -3.10
CA LEU A 209 15.92 -9.08 -2.18
C LEU A 209 17.39 -9.34 -1.91
N THR A 210 18.22 -9.30 -2.94
CA THR A 210 19.68 -9.51 -2.84
C THR A 210 20.31 -8.45 -1.93
N ILE A 211 19.93 -7.18 -2.09
CA ILE A 211 20.38 -6.09 -1.20
C ILE A 211 19.95 -6.36 0.24
N TYR A 212 18.70 -6.76 0.46
CA TYR A 212 18.22 -7.07 1.81
C TYR A 212 18.97 -8.25 2.42
N LEU A 213 19.16 -9.33 1.69
CA LEU A 213 19.92 -10.49 2.16
C LEU A 213 21.40 -10.15 2.42
N PHE A 214 22.02 -9.33 1.57
CA PHE A 214 23.38 -8.86 1.78
C PHE A 214 23.49 -8.07 3.08
N VAL A 215 22.64 -7.05 3.27
CA VAL A 215 22.65 -6.24 4.51
C VAL A 215 22.29 -7.10 5.72
N TYR A 216 21.34 -8.03 5.58
CA TYR A 216 20.93 -8.94 6.65
C TYR A 216 22.09 -9.82 7.15
N ASN A 217 22.96 -10.30 6.25
CA ASN A 217 24.08 -11.17 6.59
C ASN A 217 25.33 -10.39 7.05
N THR A 218 25.52 -9.14 6.57
CA THR A 218 26.72 -8.35 6.85
C THR A 218 26.56 -7.40 8.05
N THR A 219 25.33 -7.10 8.46
CA THR A 219 25.08 -6.19 9.59
C THR A 219 24.43 -6.90 10.76
N GLU A 220 24.76 -6.49 11.98
CA GLU A 220 24.06 -6.94 13.17
C GLU A 220 22.70 -6.24 13.27
N ILE A 221 21.64 -7.04 13.36
CA ILE A 221 20.27 -6.58 13.64
C ILE A 221 19.74 -7.37 14.84
N SER A 222 18.80 -6.75 15.56
CA SER A 222 18.27 -7.29 16.81
C SER A 222 17.37 -8.51 16.65
N VAL A 223 16.92 -8.76 15.43
CA VAL A 223 16.02 -9.86 15.10
C VAL A 223 16.63 -10.70 13.99
N ARG A 224 16.66 -12.01 14.23
CA ARG A 224 17.18 -12.99 13.28
C ARG A 224 16.19 -14.11 13.01
N VAL A 225 16.10 -14.52 11.76
CA VAL A 225 15.48 -15.78 11.36
C VAL A 225 16.35 -16.92 11.89
N ARG A 226 15.80 -17.78 12.73
CA ARG A 226 16.53 -18.79 13.47
C ARG A 226 15.91 -20.17 13.29
N ARG A 227 16.77 -21.18 13.12
CA ARG A 227 16.33 -22.57 12.98
C ARG A 227 15.59 -23.10 14.22
N ASP A 228 16.01 -22.69 15.41
CA ASP A 228 15.35 -23.03 16.68
C ASP A 228 13.95 -22.44 16.85
N CYS A 229 13.61 -21.45 16.02
CA CYS A 229 12.30 -20.81 15.96
C CYS A 229 11.39 -21.36 14.84
N MET A 230 11.81 -22.36 14.06
CA MET A 230 11.01 -22.95 12.97
C MET A 230 9.96 -23.96 13.44
N THR A 231 9.96 -24.31 14.72
CA THR A 231 8.98 -25.25 15.28
C THR A 231 7.57 -24.64 15.20
N PRO A 232 6.56 -25.41 14.73
CA PRO A 232 5.20 -24.89 14.59
C PRO A 232 4.68 -24.29 15.90
N ASN A 233 4.23 -23.05 15.83
CA ASN A 233 3.66 -22.32 16.96
C ASN A 233 2.35 -21.64 16.55
N ARG A 234 1.24 -22.36 16.75
CA ARG A 234 -0.09 -21.88 16.37
C ARG A 234 -0.44 -20.52 16.97
N LYS A 235 0.04 -20.20 18.18
CA LYS A 235 -0.24 -18.91 18.80
C LYS A 235 0.43 -17.77 18.04
N MET A 236 1.68 -17.97 17.63
CA MET A 236 2.40 -16.99 16.82
C MET A 236 1.76 -16.84 15.44
N ASP A 237 1.45 -17.95 14.76
CA ASP A 237 0.83 -17.90 13.43
C ASP A 237 -0.52 -17.18 13.48
N VAL A 238 -1.38 -17.52 14.42
CA VAL A 238 -2.67 -16.85 14.61
C VAL A 238 -2.47 -15.35 14.88
N SER A 239 -1.47 -14.96 15.66
CA SER A 239 -1.20 -13.54 15.95
C SER A 239 -0.73 -12.76 14.70
N LEU A 240 0.05 -13.39 13.81
CA LEU A 240 0.45 -12.80 12.53
C LEU A 240 -0.76 -12.61 11.61
N TYR A 241 -1.61 -13.63 11.48
CA TYR A 241 -2.82 -13.57 10.67
C TYR A 241 -3.89 -12.63 11.24
N ALA A 242 -4.01 -12.51 12.56
CA ALA A 242 -4.95 -11.59 13.20
C ALA A 242 -4.69 -10.10 12.86
N ILE A 243 -3.48 -9.78 12.45
CA ILE A 243 -3.14 -8.44 11.96
C ILE A 243 -3.06 -8.45 10.43
N GLY A 244 -2.46 -9.48 9.85
CA GLY A 244 -2.21 -9.58 8.42
C GLY A 244 -3.49 -9.63 7.58
N ILE A 245 -4.47 -10.48 7.94
CA ILE A 245 -5.74 -10.57 7.20
C ILE A 245 -6.51 -9.25 7.21
N PRO A 246 -6.75 -8.58 8.36
CA PRO A 246 -7.31 -7.25 8.38
C PRO A 246 -6.57 -6.24 7.50
N ALA A 247 -5.24 -6.25 7.51
CA ALA A 247 -4.45 -5.35 6.70
C ALA A 247 -4.58 -5.65 5.19
N ILE A 248 -4.66 -6.92 4.78
CA ILE A 248 -4.96 -7.32 3.39
C ILE A 248 -6.33 -6.76 2.96
N LEU A 249 -7.35 -6.95 3.80
CA LEU A 249 -8.70 -6.46 3.51
C LEU A 249 -8.73 -4.92 3.44
N ASN A 250 -8.02 -4.22 4.32
CA ASN A 250 -7.89 -2.76 4.26
C ASN A 250 -7.35 -2.27 2.92
N LEU A 251 -6.41 -3.00 2.30
CA LEU A 251 -5.86 -2.68 0.99
C LEU A 251 -6.79 -3.04 -0.17
N ALA A 252 -7.69 -4.01 0.01
CA ALA A 252 -8.62 -4.45 -1.02
C ALA A 252 -9.93 -3.63 -1.06
N LEU A 253 -10.41 -3.17 0.10
CA LEU A 253 -11.69 -2.45 0.23
C LEU A 253 -11.83 -1.22 -0.68
N PRO A 254 -10.80 -0.36 -0.90
CA PRO A 254 -10.90 0.77 -1.82
C PRO A 254 -11.28 0.36 -3.24
N SER A 255 -10.82 -0.80 -3.73
CA SER A 255 -11.14 -1.29 -5.07
C SER A 255 -12.64 -1.61 -5.23
N LEU A 256 -13.26 -2.19 -4.19
CA LEU A 256 -14.70 -2.42 -4.16
C LEU A 256 -15.48 -1.11 -4.21
N LEU A 257 -15.05 -0.12 -3.42
CA LEU A 257 -15.66 1.21 -3.44
C LEU A 257 -15.57 1.86 -4.81
N VAL A 258 -14.39 1.84 -5.45
CA VAL A 258 -14.21 2.44 -6.79
C VAL A 258 -15.15 1.79 -7.80
N SER A 259 -15.28 0.47 -7.79
CA SER A 259 -16.18 -0.27 -8.67
C SER A 259 -17.65 0.12 -8.46
N PHE A 260 -18.07 0.25 -7.20
CA PHE A 260 -19.41 0.70 -6.85
C PHE A 260 -19.68 2.14 -7.31
N LEU A 261 -18.75 3.08 -7.03
CA LEU A 261 -18.90 4.47 -7.43
C LEU A 261 -18.92 4.64 -8.95
N ASN A 262 -18.09 3.89 -9.68
CA ASN A 262 -18.13 3.86 -11.13
C ASN A 262 -19.50 3.41 -11.65
N SER A 263 -20.08 2.37 -11.05
CA SER A 263 -21.40 1.86 -11.47
C SER A 263 -22.51 2.91 -11.31
N ILE A 264 -22.53 3.65 -10.22
CA ILE A 264 -23.57 4.69 -10.01
C ILE A 264 -23.32 5.94 -10.87
N LEU A 265 -22.07 6.32 -11.11
CA LEU A 265 -21.73 7.49 -11.94
C LEU A 265 -21.91 7.22 -13.44
N ALA A 266 -21.61 6.01 -13.90
CA ALA A 266 -21.82 5.59 -15.29
C ALA A 266 -23.27 5.70 -15.75
N ALA A 267 -24.23 5.58 -14.82
CA ALA A 267 -25.65 5.76 -15.10
C ALA A 267 -26.04 7.20 -15.51
N TYR A 268 -25.17 8.19 -15.19
CA TYR A 268 -25.40 9.60 -15.55
C TYR A 268 -24.60 10.01 -16.78
N SER A 269 -23.28 9.84 -16.76
CA SER A 269 -22.39 10.13 -17.90
C SER A 269 -21.01 9.53 -17.68
N GLN A 270 -20.36 9.13 -18.78
CA GLN A 270 -18.98 8.68 -18.78
C GLN A 270 -18.00 9.75 -18.28
N VAL A 271 -18.36 11.03 -18.42
CA VAL A 271 -17.55 12.16 -17.91
C VAL A 271 -17.29 12.02 -16.39
N TYR A 272 -18.29 11.64 -15.60
CA TYR A 272 -18.15 11.50 -14.15
C TYR A 272 -17.29 10.30 -13.75
N VAL A 273 -17.31 9.22 -14.54
CA VAL A 273 -16.42 8.07 -14.36
C VAL A 273 -14.96 8.48 -14.60
N VAL A 274 -14.71 9.26 -15.67
CA VAL A 274 -13.38 9.82 -15.95
C VAL A 274 -12.91 10.75 -14.84
N VAL A 275 -13.79 11.64 -14.35
CA VAL A 275 -13.51 12.54 -13.23
C VAL A 275 -13.12 11.76 -11.97
N LEU A 276 -13.86 10.70 -11.64
CA LEU A 276 -13.53 9.83 -10.49
C LEU A 276 -12.15 9.16 -10.67
N GLY A 277 -11.85 8.68 -11.87
CA GLY A 277 -10.55 8.08 -12.18
C GLY A 277 -9.38 9.07 -12.02
N ILE A 278 -9.55 10.32 -12.51
CA ILE A 278 -8.56 11.39 -12.32
C ILE A 278 -8.40 11.72 -10.84
N TYR A 279 -9.51 11.85 -10.11
CA TYR A 279 -9.48 12.09 -8.67
C TYR A 279 -8.65 11.04 -7.92
N TYR A 280 -8.87 9.74 -8.17
CA TYR A 280 -8.09 8.70 -7.49
C TYR A 280 -6.60 8.72 -7.83
N LYS A 281 -6.23 9.09 -9.06
CA LYS A 281 -4.83 9.32 -9.42
C LYS A 281 -4.21 10.46 -8.61
N LEU A 282 -4.90 11.60 -8.55
CA LEU A 282 -4.46 12.77 -7.77
C LEU A 282 -4.41 12.44 -6.27
N GLN A 283 -5.43 11.77 -5.74
CA GLN A 283 -5.48 11.34 -4.35
C GLN A 283 -4.28 10.47 -4.00
N THR A 284 -3.89 9.53 -4.85
CA THR A 284 -2.73 8.68 -4.63
C THR A 284 -1.49 9.54 -4.36
N PHE A 285 -1.19 10.52 -5.21
CA PHE A 285 -0.03 11.40 -5.03
C PHE A 285 -0.11 12.25 -3.76
N LEU A 286 -1.29 12.78 -3.45
CA LEU A 286 -1.50 13.62 -2.27
C LEU A 286 -1.36 12.83 -0.95
N TYR A 287 -1.75 11.57 -0.96
CA TYR A 287 -1.70 10.71 0.23
C TYR A 287 -0.36 9.98 0.41
N LEU A 288 0.51 9.91 -0.62
CA LEU A 288 1.82 9.24 -0.52
C LEU A 288 2.67 9.73 0.67
N PRO A 289 2.87 11.04 0.88
CA PRO A 289 3.67 11.49 2.01
C PRO A 289 3.06 11.13 3.36
N ALA A 290 1.73 11.26 3.50
CA ALA A 290 1.03 10.89 4.73
C ALA A 290 1.14 9.39 5.03
N ASN A 291 0.97 8.54 4.01
CA ASN A 291 1.15 7.10 4.14
C ASN A 291 2.59 6.73 4.50
N GLY A 292 3.59 7.42 3.94
CA GLY A 292 5.00 7.22 4.30
C GLY A 292 5.28 7.55 5.77
N ILE A 293 4.69 8.62 6.29
CA ILE A 293 4.79 8.98 7.72
C ILE A 293 4.14 7.91 8.60
N VAL A 294 2.95 7.43 8.23
CA VAL A 294 2.25 6.37 8.96
C VAL A 294 3.05 5.06 8.94
N GLN A 295 3.67 4.71 7.82
CA GLN A 295 4.56 3.54 7.78
C GLN A 295 5.76 3.68 8.71
N GLY A 296 6.37 4.87 8.79
CA GLY A 296 7.45 5.17 9.73
C GLY A 296 7.00 5.11 11.20
N MET A 297 5.75 5.50 11.48
CA MET A 297 5.18 5.47 12.83
C MET A 297 4.95 4.04 13.35
N ARG A 298 4.49 3.10 12.50
CA ARG A 298 4.05 1.75 12.91
C ARG A 298 5.05 1.02 13.84
N PRO A 299 6.34 0.85 13.48
CA PRO A 299 7.27 0.15 14.36
C PRO A 299 7.57 0.92 15.63
N ILE A 300 7.60 2.26 15.59
CA ILE A 300 7.88 3.08 16.77
C ILE A 300 6.75 2.96 17.79
N ILE A 301 5.51 3.06 17.32
CA ILE A 301 4.33 2.98 18.19
C ILE A 301 4.17 1.58 18.77
N GLY A 302 4.40 0.53 17.95
CA GLY A 302 4.37 -0.86 18.38
C GLY A 302 5.43 -1.17 19.44
N TYR A 303 6.67 -0.74 19.19
CA TYR A 303 7.78 -0.90 20.15
C TYR A 303 7.47 -0.24 21.50
N ASN A 304 7.06 1.04 21.49
CA ASN A 304 6.77 1.76 22.72
C ASN A 304 5.55 1.19 23.47
N TYR A 305 4.55 0.70 22.73
CA TYR A 305 3.43 -0.01 23.34
C TYR A 305 3.86 -1.33 23.98
N GLY A 306 4.69 -2.13 23.31
CA GLY A 306 5.30 -3.33 23.88
C GLY A 306 6.12 -3.04 25.14
N ALA A 307 6.86 -1.92 25.14
CA ALA A 307 7.67 -1.47 26.28
C ALA A 307 6.88 -0.89 27.47
N GLY A 308 5.57 -0.72 27.35
CA GLY A 308 4.75 -0.14 28.42
C GLY A 308 4.77 1.40 28.49
N GLU A 309 5.29 2.06 27.46
CA GLU A 309 5.47 3.53 27.43
C GLU A 309 4.23 4.25 26.89
N ASP A 310 3.10 4.12 27.56
CA ASP A 310 1.79 4.64 27.09
C ASP A 310 1.79 6.15 26.81
N THR A 311 2.51 6.92 27.64
CA THR A 311 2.66 8.37 27.43
C THR A 311 3.37 8.67 26.10
N ARG A 312 4.38 7.87 25.78
CA ARG A 312 5.16 8.00 24.57
C ARG A 312 4.36 7.57 23.34
N VAL A 313 3.57 6.50 23.45
CA VAL A 313 2.60 6.05 22.42
C VAL A 313 1.65 7.19 22.05
N LYS A 314 1.04 7.87 23.04
CA LYS A 314 0.14 9.01 22.79
C LYS A 314 0.85 10.18 22.11
N LYS A 315 2.08 10.51 22.53
CA LYS A 315 2.87 11.59 21.92
C LYS A 315 3.26 11.27 20.48
N ILE A 316 3.64 10.02 20.17
CA ILE A 316 3.95 9.55 18.81
C ILE A 316 2.71 9.68 17.93
N TYR A 317 1.55 9.20 18.38
CA TYR A 317 0.29 9.30 17.67
C TYR A 317 -0.07 10.76 17.36
N ASN A 318 -0.08 11.64 18.37
CA ASN A 318 -0.44 13.04 18.21
C ASN A 318 0.51 13.79 17.26
N LEU A 319 1.81 13.50 17.34
CA LEU A 319 2.78 14.10 16.44
C LEU A 319 2.60 13.62 15.00
N THR A 320 2.36 12.32 14.80
CA THR A 320 2.06 11.76 13.48
C THR A 320 0.79 12.39 12.90
N LEU A 321 -0.25 12.53 13.73
CA LEU A 321 -1.50 13.16 13.34
C LEU A 321 -1.29 14.62 12.92
N ALA A 322 -0.48 15.38 13.66
CA ALA A 322 -0.15 16.76 13.31
C ALA A 322 0.59 16.82 11.96
N MET A 323 1.57 15.94 11.74
CA MET A 323 2.32 15.91 10.48
C MET A 323 1.44 15.50 9.28
N THR A 324 0.63 14.45 9.43
CA THR A 324 -0.30 14.01 8.36
C THR A 324 -1.37 15.06 8.11
N GLY A 325 -1.92 15.69 9.16
CA GLY A 325 -2.88 16.78 9.07
C GLY A 325 -2.32 17.99 8.31
N THR A 326 -1.06 18.36 8.56
CA THR A 326 -0.38 19.45 7.83
C THR A 326 -0.25 19.12 6.34
N ILE A 327 0.11 17.88 5.98
CA ILE A 327 0.19 17.44 4.58
C ILE A 327 -1.19 17.50 3.93
N MET A 328 -2.22 17.01 4.62
CA MET A 328 -3.59 17.01 4.11
C MET A 328 -4.15 18.45 3.98
N ALA A 329 -3.77 19.36 4.87
CA ALA A 329 -4.09 20.78 4.73
C ALA A 329 -3.43 21.38 3.49
N GLY A 330 -2.16 21.08 3.24
CA GLY A 330 -1.46 21.45 2.00
C GLY A 330 -2.17 20.89 0.75
N GLY A 331 -2.57 19.62 0.78
CA GLY A 331 -3.37 18.98 -0.29
C GLY A 331 -4.72 19.63 -0.51
N THR A 332 -5.40 20.04 0.58
CA THR A 332 -6.66 20.80 0.50
C THR A 332 -6.46 22.13 -0.20
N VAL A 333 -5.46 22.91 0.22
CA VAL A 333 -5.14 24.22 -0.43
C VAL A 333 -4.79 24.02 -1.90
N LEU A 334 -3.98 23.02 -2.22
CA LEU A 334 -3.62 22.68 -3.60
C LEU A 334 -4.86 22.38 -4.46
N CYS A 335 -5.78 21.56 -3.98
CA CYS A 335 -7.01 21.24 -4.70
C CYS A 335 -7.99 22.41 -4.80
N LEU A 336 -8.06 23.29 -3.80
CA LEU A 336 -8.93 24.48 -3.85
C LEU A 336 -8.42 25.52 -4.86
N VAL A 337 -7.12 25.79 -4.85
CA VAL A 337 -6.50 26.86 -5.66
C VAL A 337 -6.24 26.37 -7.10
N PHE A 338 -5.72 25.15 -7.25
CA PHE A 338 -5.23 24.64 -8.53
C PHE A 338 -6.12 23.55 -9.13
N ALA A 339 -7.40 23.44 -8.75
CA ALA A 339 -8.33 22.43 -9.27
C ALA A 339 -8.35 22.38 -10.82
N GLY A 340 -8.40 23.54 -11.49
CA GLY A 340 -8.38 23.63 -12.95
C GLY A 340 -7.09 23.12 -13.57
N PRO A 341 -5.94 23.69 -13.24
CA PRO A 341 -4.64 23.21 -13.71
C PRO A 341 -4.41 21.72 -13.46
N LEU A 342 -4.79 21.20 -12.28
CA LEU A 342 -4.69 19.78 -11.97
C LEU A 342 -5.53 18.91 -12.89
N MET A 343 -6.75 19.33 -13.22
CA MET A 343 -7.60 18.60 -14.16
C MET A 343 -7.08 18.67 -15.60
N ASN A 344 -6.52 19.84 -16.00
CA ASN A 344 -5.95 20.04 -17.33
C ASN A 344 -4.74 19.11 -17.63
N VAL A 345 -4.02 18.65 -16.60
CA VAL A 345 -2.94 17.68 -16.77
C VAL A 345 -3.45 16.32 -17.30
N PHE A 346 -4.70 15.96 -16.97
CA PHE A 346 -5.25 14.64 -17.29
C PHE A 346 -6.32 14.64 -18.39
N SER A 347 -6.90 15.80 -18.72
CA SER A 347 -7.96 15.89 -19.72
C SER A 347 -7.90 17.22 -20.47
N SER A 348 -8.19 17.18 -21.78
CA SER A 348 -8.39 18.37 -22.62
C SER A 348 -9.88 18.68 -22.85
N ASN A 349 -10.80 17.82 -22.37
CA ASN A 349 -12.24 18.01 -22.54
C ASN A 349 -12.74 19.05 -21.52
N PRO A 350 -13.32 20.19 -22.00
CA PRO A 350 -13.80 21.27 -21.11
C PRO A 350 -14.86 20.82 -20.12
N GLU A 351 -15.75 19.90 -20.51
CA GLU A 351 -16.80 19.37 -19.65
C GLU A 351 -16.21 18.55 -18.49
N THR A 352 -15.26 17.67 -18.82
CA THR A 352 -14.53 16.87 -17.82
C THR A 352 -13.76 17.75 -16.85
N ILE A 353 -13.11 18.81 -17.35
CA ILE A 353 -12.36 19.76 -16.53
C ILE A 353 -13.31 20.50 -15.58
N ALA A 354 -14.43 21.03 -16.06
CA ALA A 354 -15.39 21.74 -15.22
C ALA A 354 -16.02 20.86 -14.14
N ALA A 355 -16.44 19.64 -14.52
CA ALA A 355 -16.96 18.65 -13.58
C ALA A 355 -15.91 18.22 -12.55
N GLY A 356 -14.66 18.02 -12.98
CA GLY A 356 -13.54 17.65 -12.13
C GLY A 356 -13.11 18.76 -11.17
N GLN A 357 -13.11 20.02 -11.59
CA GLN A 357 -12.88 21.17 -10.70
C GLN A 357 -13.88 21.21 -9.55
N THR A 358 -15.18 21.01 -9.87
CA THR A 358 -16.23 20.95 -8.87
C THR A 358 -16.02 19.78 -7.93
N ALA A 359 -15.73 18.58 -8.46
CA ALA A 359 -15.45 17.39 -7.69
C ALA A 359 -14.28 17.59 -6.71
N LEU A 360 -13.13 18.07 -7.19
CA LEU A 360 -11.94 18.28 -6.37
C LEU A 360 -12.18 19.27 -5.23
N ARG A 361 -12.86 20.38 -5.49
CA ARG A 361 -13.18 21.39 -4.47
C ARG A 361 -14.11 20.89 -3.39
N ILE A 362 -15.06 20.01 -3.73
CA ILE A 362 -15.97 19.41 -2.76
C ILE A 362 -15.25 18.33 -1.94
N ILE A 363 -14.57 17.40 -2.61
CA ILE A 363 -13.95 16.24 -1.96
C ILE A 363 -12.81 16.66 -1.02
N CYS A 364 -12.00 17.66 -1.39
CA CYS A 364 -10.86 18.09 -0.59
C CYS A 364 -11.24 18.64 0.79
N ALA A 365 -12.50 19.02 1.01
CA ALA A 365 -13.01 19.39 2.33
C ALA A 365 -12.85 18.25 3.37
N GLY A 366 -12.81 16.99 2.92
CA GLY A 366 -12.59 15.82 3.77
C GLY A 366 -11.12 15.51 4.06
N PHE A 367 -10.15 16.08 3.35
CA PHE A 367 -8.74 15.65 3.43
C PHE A 367 -8.14 15.85 4.82
N ILE A 368 -8.30 17.02 5.42
CA ILE A 368 -7.77 17.29 6.77
C ILE A 368 -8.35 16.30 7.78
N VAL A 369 -9.65 16.05 7.71
CA VAL A 369 -10.35 15.14 8.60
C VAL A 369 -9.92 13.69 8.37
N SER A 370 -9.63 13.30 7.12
CA SER A 370 -9.13 11.96 6.78
C SER A 370 -7.80 11.61 7.45
N SER A 371 -7.00 12.60 7.86
CA SER A 371 -5.76 12.36 8.61
C SER A 371 -6.00 11.60 9.92
N LEU A 372 -7.15 11.81 10.58
CA LEU A 372 -7.56 11.08 11.78
C LEU A 372 -7.80 9.60 11.49
N THR A 373 -8.43 9.31 10.37
CA THR A 373 -8.73 7.94 9.93
C THR A 373 -7.47 7.20 9.52
N VAL A 374 -6.64 7.84 8.67
CA VAL A 374 -5.39 7.25 8.15
C VAL A 374 -4.38 7.00 9.28
N THR A 375 -4.17 7.99 10.14
CA THR A 375 -3.26 7.87 11.29
C THR A 375 -3.79 6.88 12.31
N GLY A 376 -5.09 6.91 12.61
CA GLY A 376 -5.72 6.00 13.58
C GLY A 376 -5.65 4.54 13.14
N SER A 377 -5.99 4.25 11.88
CA SER A 377 -5.91 2.92 11.31
C SER A 377 -4.47 2.39 11.31
N GLY A 378 -3.50 3.20 10.86
CA GLY A 378 -2.09 2.81 10.87
C GLY A 378 -1.51 2.64 12.27
N ALA A 379 -1.95 3.43 13.25
CA ALA A 379 -1.55 3.27 14.64
C ALA A 379 -2.09 1.95 15.22
N LEU A 380 -3.36 1.62 14.96
CA LEU A 380 -3.97 0.36 15.40
C LEU A 380 -3.24 -0.86 14.80
N GLU A 381 -2.86 -0.80 13.53
CA GLU A 381 -2.03 -1.85 12.91
C GLU A 381 -0.67 -1.99 13.61
N GLY A 382 0.01 -0.87 13.89
CA GLY A 382 1.28 -0.88 14.62
C GLY A 382 1.15 -1.39 16.07
N LEU A 383 0.01 -1.18 16.72
CA LEU A 383 -0.32 -1.70 18.05
C LEU A 383 -0.74 -3.18 18.05
N GLY A 384 -0.76 -3.83 16.89
CA GLY A 384 -1.23 -5.21 16.77
C GLY A 384 -2.76 -5.36 16.83
N LYS A 385 -3.49 -4.26 16.67
CA LYS A 385 -4.96 -4.18 16.71
C LYS A 385 -5.54 -4.15 15.30
N GLY A 386 -5.23 -5.20 14.50
CA GLY A 386 -5.63 -5.28 13.11
C GLY A 386 -7.15 -5.28 12.90
N THR A 387 -7.88 -6.00 13.73
CA THR A 387 -9.35 -6.08 13.66
C THR A 387 -10.00 -4.71 13.86
N GLU A 388 -9.51 -3.92 14.80
CA GLU A 388 -9.99 -2.57 15.07
C GLU A 388 -9.70 -1.63 13.88
N SER A 389 -8.55 -1.78 13.22
CA SER A 389 -8.23 -1.07 11.98
C SER A 389 -9.20 -1.45 10.86
N LEU A 390 -9.50 -2.74 10.70
CA LEU A 390 -10.46 -3.22 9.70
C LEU A 390 -11.88 -2.69 9.94
N ILE A 391 -12.34 -2.61 11.19
CA ILE A 391 -13.65 -2.03 11.51
C ILE A 391 -13.74 -0.59 11.00
N ILE A 392 -12.70 0.23 11.21
CA ILE A 392 -12.66 1.60 10.70
C ILE A 392 -12.77 1.61 9.17
N SER A 393 -12.06 0.73 8.47
CA SER A 393 -12.07 0.65 7.01
C SER A 393 -13.42 0.15 6.47
N LEU A 394 -14.03 -0.85 7.11
CA LEU A 394 -15.37 -1.33 6.74
C LEU A 394 -16.41 -0.23 6.89
N VAL A 395 -16.38 0.52 7.99
CA VAL A 395 -17.26 1.66 8.17
C VAL A 395 -17.01 2.70 7.08
N ARG A 396 -15.75 3.05 6.83
CA ARG A 396 -15.37 4.05 5.85
C ARG A 396 -15.86 3.71 4.44
N TYR A 397 -15.53 2.53 3.95
CA TYR A 397 -15.73 2.18 2.54
C TYR A 397 -17.11 1.57 2.26
N ILE A 398 -17.62 0.72 3.15
CA ILE A 398 -18.85 -0.05 2.91
C ILE A 398 -20.05 0.55 3.64
N ILE A 399 -19.95 0.71 4.97
CA ILE A 399 -21.12 1.04 5.80
C ILE A 399 -21.53 2.51 5.64
N ALA A 400 -20.58 3.44 5.49
CA ALA A 400 -20.86 4.86 5.34
C ALA A 400 -20.80 5.28 3.87
N MET A 401 -19.65 5.10 3.18
CA MET A 401 -19.45 5.70 1.86
C MET A 401 -20.43 5.19 0.81
N MET A 402 -20.64 3.88 0.68
CA MET A 402 -21.51 3.35 -0.37
C MET A 402 -22.97 3.78 -0.19
N PRO A 403 -23.61 3.65 0.99
CA PRO A 403 -24.98 4.11 1.17
C PRO A 403 -25.14 5.62 1.05
N ILE A 404 -24.24 6.42 1.64
CA ILE A 404 -24.29 7.88 1.57
C ILE A 404 -24.13 8.34 0.11
N ALA A 405 -23.17 7.78 -0.63
CA ALA A 405 -22.98 8.10 -2.05
C ALA A 405 -24.22 7.75 -2.88
N TRP A 406 -24.83 6.58 -2.62
CA TRP A 406 -26.03 6.15 -3.33
C TRP A 406 -27.23 7.08 -3.07
N VAL A 407 -27.47 7.42 -1.79
CA VAL A 407 -28.59 8.31 -1.40
C VAL A 407 -28.36 9.72 -1.96
N LEU A 408 -27.18 10.29 -1.74
CA LEU A 408 -26.88 11.65 -2.20
C LEU A 408 -26.83 11.74 -3.73
N CYS A 409 -26.41 10.69 -4.42
CA CYS A 409 -26.46 10.63 -5.87
C CYS A 409 -27.90 10.68 -6.40
N ARG A 410 -28.84 10.04 -5.70
CA ARG A 410 -30.28 10.13 -6.03
C ARG A 410 -30.92 11.48 -5.76
N LEU A 411 -30.43 12.18 -4.73
CA LEU A 411 -31.00 13.48 -4.32
C LEU A 411 -30.37 14.66 -5.08
N LEU A 412 -29.07 14.63 -5.32
CA LEU A 412 -28.28 15.75 -5.84
C LEU A 412 -27.61 15.42 -7.20
N GLY A 413 -27.91 14.27 -7.78
CA GLY A 413 -27.20 13.79 -8.97
C GLY A 413 -25.73 13.45 -8.69
N PRO A 414 -24.86 13.46 -9.72
CA PRO A 414 -23.45 13.08 -9.59
C PRO A 414 -22.66 13.90 -8.55
N THR A 415 -23.03 15.16 -8.33
CA THR A 415 -22.38 16.00 -7.30
C THR A 415 -22.60 15.48 -5.89
N GLY A 416 -23.70 14.76 -5.66
CA GLY A 416 -23.99 14.10 -4.39
C GLY A 416 -22.91 13.06 -4.02
N VAL A 417 -22.34 12.38 -5.01
CA VAL A 417 -21.23 11.43 -4.78
C VAL A 417 -20.00 12.15 -4.22
N TRP A 418 -19.71 13.37 -4.71
CA TRP A 418 -18.57 14.15 -4.21
C TRP A 418 -18.77 14.60 -2.76
N HIS A 419 -19.98 14.94 -2.39
CA HIS A 419 -20.33 15.27 -1.00
C HIS A 419 -20.22 14.06 -0.07
N ALA A 420 -20.49 12.86 -0.55
CA ALA A 420 -20.35 11.64 0.25
C ALA A 420 -18.94 11.44 0.79
N PHE A 421 -17.89 11.89 0.09
CA PHE A 421 -16.50 11.75 0.53
C PHE A 421 -16.25 12.46 1.87
N TRP A 422 -16.49 13.77 1.94
CA TRP A 422 -16.19 14.51 3.17
C TRP A 422 -17.13 14.15 4.34
N ILE A 423 -18.39 13.83 4.05
CA ILE A 423 -19.36 13.37 5.08
C ILE A 423 -18.87 12.05 5.68
N THR A 424 -18.48 11.11 4.84
CA THR A 424 -17.93 9.82 5.30
C THR A 424 -16.66 10.00 6.11
N GLU A 425 -15.74 10.88 5.68
CA GLU A 425 -14.54 11.16 6.44
C GLU A 425 -14.84 11.74 7.82
N ALA A 426 -15.81 12.63 7.95
CA ALA A 426 -16.23 13.18 9.24
C ALA A 426 -16.79 12.10 10.18
N ILE A 427 -17.66 11.23 9.68
CA ILE A 427 -18.20 10.10 10.46
C ILE A 427 -17.08 9.14 10.88
N THR A 428 -16.25 8.75 9.94
CA THR A 428 -15.20 7.75 10.17
C THR A 428 -14.11 8.29 11.09
N ALA A 429 -13.79 9.58 11.01
CA ALA A 429 -12.84 10.21 11.93
C ALA A 429 -13.30 10.12 13.40
N GLY A 430 -14.61 10.39 13.65
CA GLY A 430 -15.18 10.21 14.98
C GLY A 430 -15.06 8.77 15.50
N ILE A 431 -15.38 7.80 14.64
CA ILE A 431 -15.25 6.37 14.95
C ILE A 431 -13.79 5.99 15.16
N SER A 432 -12.89 6.47 14.31
CA SER A 432 -11.44 6.20 14.42
C SER A 432 -10.87 6.68 15.76
N VAL A 433 -11.21 7.90 16.18
CA VAL A 433 -10.79 8.44 17.48
C VAL A 433 -11.36 7.61 18.64
N PHE A 434 -12.61 7.21 18.56
CA PHE A 434 -13.24 6.38 19.58
C PHE A 434 -12.58 5.00 19.70
N VAL A 435 -12.42 4.31 18.57
CA VAL A 435 -11.81 2.97 18.50
C VAL A 435 -10.36 3.03 18.99
N TYR A 436 -9.57 4.01 18.51
CA TYR A 436 -8.19 4.19 18.94
C TYR A 436 -8.08 4.43 20.46
N ARG A 437 -8.87 5.35 21.01
CA ARG A 437 -8.87 5.64 22.45
C ARG A 437 -9.23 4.43 23.31
N LYS A 438 -10.16 3.60 22.83
CA LYS A 438 -10.54 2.35 23.51
C LYS A 438 -9.43 1.30 23.41
N ALA A 439 -8.81 1.15 22.24
CA ALA A 439 -7.79 0.15 21.99
C ALA A 439 -6.45 0.42 22.72
N VAL A 440 -6.09 1.70 22.92
CA VAL A 440 -4.85 2.09 23.61
C VAL A 440 -4.95 1.97 25.14
N LYS A 441 -6.16 2.01 25.70
CA LYS A 441 -6.34 1.75 27.13
C LYS A 441 -6.00 0.29 27.40
N ARG A 442 -4.97 0.06 28.25
CA ARG A 442 -4.71 -1.27 28.79
C ARG A 442 -5.82 -1.62 29.77
N PRO A 443 -6.27 -2.91 29.80
CA PRO A 443 -7.22 -3.38 30.80
C PRO A 443 -6.70 -3.26 32.23
#